data_67fd9bb76de5f291c6043380abf76f91
#
_entry.id   67fd9bb76de5f291c6043380abf76f91
#
_cell.length_a   1.000
_cell.length_b   1.000
_cell.length_c   1.000
_cell.angle_alpha   90.00
_cell.angle_beta   90.00
_cell.angle_gamma   90.00
#
_symmetry.space_group_name_H-M   'P 1'
#
loop_
_entity.id
_entity.type
_entity.pdbx_description
1 polymer ?
#
loop_
_entity_poly.entity_id
_entity_poly.type
_entity_poly.pdbx_seq_one_letter_code
_entity_poly.pdbx_strand_id
1 'polypeptide(L)'
;MSNSGFGGGGFNRNNNPFGGSGFGGNFPNPFANKSGGRRRVSPLTITFIVLFVLTSILFSLSGFYADLLWFRSVGFVDVWQTSLFTKIYLFIGFGLATAAIISLNIYLAFRKRPVYVPVSVEADNLERYRAQLEPIRRLASIGIFLVIFYFAGTAGTRFWQQWLLFRNSTDFGQVDPQFGLDISFFAFKLPMYQALIGWGISTIVLAIIAAAAV
;
A
#
# COMPACT_ATOMS: atom_id res chain seq x y z
N MET A 1 -68.67 -8.77 -54.50
CA MET A 1 -67.80 -7.60 -54.37
C MET A 1 -66.53 -8.09 -53.74
N SER A 2 -65.48 -8.05 -54.52
CA SER A 2 -64.20 -8.67 -54.32
C SER A 2 -63.34 -7.85 -53.31
N ASN A 3 -62.73 -8.51 -52.35
CA ASN A 3 -61.67 -7.91 -51.55
C ASN A 3 -60.40 -8.80 -51.64
N SER A 4 -59.45 -8.34 -52.41
CA SER A 4 -58.22 -9.00 -52.69
C SER A 4 -57.19 -8.62 -51.56
N GLY A 5 -56.86 -9.58 -50.71
CA GLY A 5 -55.82 -9.45 -49.73
C GLY A 5 -54.38 -9.51 -50.33
N PHE A 6 -53.63 -8.48 -50.14
CA PHE A 6 -52.21 -8.44 -50.48
C PHE A 6 -51.38 -9.27 -49.43
N GLY A 7 -50.91 -10.43 -49.92
CA GLY A 7 -49.99 -11.26 -49.15
C GLY A 7 -48.58 -10.68 -49.14
N GLY A 8 -48.10 -10.26 -47.94
CA GLY A 8 -46.70 -9.86 -47.72
C GLY A 8 -45.76 -11.06 -47.77
N GLY A 9 -44.98 -11.16 -48.87
CA GLY A 9 -43.96 -12.18 -49.04
C GLY A 9 -42.82 -11.91 -48.09
N GLY A 10 -42.61 -12.82 -47.13
CA GLY A 10 -41.44 -12.81 -46.25
C GLY A 10 -40.17 -13.07 -47.09
N PHE A 11 -39.28 -12.13 -47.10
CA PHE A 11 -37.95 -12.30 -47.67
C PHE A 11 -37.14 -13.32 -46.83
N ASN A 12 -37.07 -14.55 -47.39
CA ASN A 12 -36.18 -15.58 -46.84
C ASN A 12 -34.74 -15.21 -47.19
N ARG A 13 -33.96 -14.82 -46.18
CA ARG A 13 -32.58 -14.36 -46.26
C ARG A 13 -31.57 -15.44 -46.67
N ASN A 14 -32.01 -16.67 -46.96
CA ASN A 14 -31.13 -17.80 -47.24
C ASN A 14 -30.91 -18.09 -48.73
N ASN A 15 -31.49 -17.35 -49.64
CA ASN A 15 -31.26 -17.53 -51.08
C ASN A 15 -30.40 -16.38 -51.62
N ASN A 16 -29.11 -16.45 -51.38
CA ASN A 16 -28.15 -15.59 -52.02
C ASN A 16 -27.56 -16.35 -53.24
N PRO A 17 -27.99 -16.00 -54.49
CA PRO A 17 -27.57 -16.75 -55.67
C PRO A 17 -26.10 -16.55 -56.06
N PHE A 18 -25.35 -15.73 -55.32
CA PHE A 18 -23.92 -15.50 -55.50
C PHE A 18 -23.06 -16.12 -54.41
N GLY A 19 -23.55 -17.11 -53.67
CA GLY A 19 -22.79 -17.90 -52.73
C GLY A 19 -21.83 -18.87 -53.43
N GLY A 20 -20.81 -18.32 -54.11
CA GLY A 20 -19.72 -19.10 -54.67
C GLY A 20 -18.97 -19.87 -53.60
N SER A 21 -18.97 -21.17 -53.72
CA SER A 21 -18.07 -22.09 -52.99
C SER A 21 -16.63 -21.78 -53.33
N GLY A 22 -15.88 -21.18 -52.38
CA GLY A 22 -14.47 -21.07 -52.60
C GLY A 22 -13.80 -20.09 -51.63
N PHE A 23 -12.89 -20.59 -50.83
CA PHE A 23 -11.95 -19.87 -49.95
C PHE A 23 -12.54 -19.35 -48.64
N GLY A 24 -13.22 -20.19 -47.88
CA GLY A 24 -13.40 -20.00 -46.43
C GLY A 24 -12.16 -20.45 -45.67
N GLY A 25 -11.02 -19.81 -45.87
CA GLY A 25 -9.89 -19.94 -44.97
C GLY A 25 -10.31 -19.42 -43.60
N ASN A 26 -10.21 -20.26 -42.58
CA ASN A 26 -10.51 -19.94 -41.21
C ASN A 26 -9.41 -18.98 -40.72
N PHE A 27 -9.51 -17.70 -41.12
CA PHE A 27 -8.57 -16.67 -40.61
C PHE A 27 -8.85 -16.48 -39.12
N PRO A 28 -7.89 -16.76 -38.24
CA PRO A 28 -8.07 -16.48 -36.84
C PRO A 28 -8.33 -14.98 -36.68
N ASN A 29 -9.48 -14.64 -36.15
CA ASN A 29 -9.83 -13.25 -35.87
C ASN A 29 -8.86 -12.66 -34.87
N PRO A 30 -7.95 -11.74 -35.25
CA PRO A 30 -6.97 -11.18 -34.35
C PRO A 30 -7.58 -10.31 -33.22
N PHE A 31 -8.87 -10.01 -33.37
CA PHE A 31 -9.66 -9.28 -32.35
C PHE A 31 -10.65 -10.21 -31.63
N ALA A 32 -10.48 -11.53 -31.73
CA ALA A 32 -11.22 -12.42 -30.85
C ALA A 32 -10.82 -12.10 -29.42
N ASN A 33 -11.69 -11.33 -28.77
CA ASN A 33 -11.54 -10.89 -27.38
C ASN A 33 -11.36 -12.17 -26.54
N LYS A 34 -10.10 -12.43 -26.14
CA LYS A 34 -9.82 -13.46 -25.14
C LYS A 34 -10.57 -12.99 -23.90
N SER A 35 -11.79 -13.51 -23.74
CA SER A 35 -12.57 -13.36 -22.52
C SER A 35 -11.59 -13.64 -21.38
N GLY A 36 -11.22 -12.58 -20.63
CA GLY A 36 -10.29 -12.66 -19.53
C GLY A 36 -10.86 -13.60 -18.49
N GLY A 37 -10.58 -14.89 -18.65
CA GLY A 37 -10.86 -15.89 -17.64
C GLY A 37 -10.19 -15.38 -16.37
N ARG A 38 -10.99 -15.05 -15.36
CA ARG A 38 -10.47 -14.81 -14.00
C ARG A 38 -9.52 -15.95 -13.71
N ARG A 39 -8.22 -15.69 -13.68
CA ARG A 39 -7.21 -16.67 -13.31
C ARG A 39 -7.58 -17.15 -11.92
N ARG A 40 -8.32 -18.26 -11.84
CA ARG A 40 -8.57 -18.94 -10.58
C ARG A 40 -7.21 -19.35 -10.08
N VAL A 41 -6.80 -18.71 -8.98
CA VAL A 41 -5.54 -19.07 -8.33
C VAL A 41 -5.63 -20.56 -8.02
N SER A 42 -4.67 -21.34 -8.51
CA SER A 42 -4.66 -22.78 -8.28
C SER A 42 -4.71 -23.07 -6.77
N PRO A 43 -5.50 -24.03 -6.31
CA PRO A 43 -5.51 -24.40 -4.88
C PRO A 43 -4.10 -24.74 -4.37
N LEU A 44 -3.25 -25.33 -5.20
CA LEU A 44 -1.84 -25.54 -4.90
C LEU A 44 -1.08 -24.24 -4.57
N THR A 45 -1.31 -23.17 -5.34
CA THR A 45 -0.67 -21.85 -5.09
C THR A 45 -1.10 -21.29 -3.75
N ILE A 46 -2.39 -21.42 -3.39
CA ILE A 46 -2.92 -20.98 -2.09
C ILE A 46 -2.26 -21.78 -0.96
N THR A 47 -2.16 -23.10 -1.11
CA THR A 47 -1.51 -23.97 -0.11
C THR A 47 -0.04 -23.60 0.09
N PHE A 48 0.70 -23.34 -1.00
CA PHE A 48 2.09 -22.89 -0.90
C PHE A 48 2.23 -21.55 -0.19
N ILE A 49 1.36 -20.58 -0.51
CA ILE A 49 1.36 -19.27 0.15
C ILE A 49 1.06 -19.44 1.66
N VAL A 50 0.04 -20.22 2.00
CA VAL A 50 -0.32 -20.46 3.41
C VAL A 50 0.82 -21.15 4.16
N LEU A 51 1.42 -22.18 3.57
CA LEU A 51 2.55 -22.90 4.16
C LEU A 51 3.75 -21.97 4.35
N PHE A 52 4.08 -21.14 3.34
CA PHE A 52 5.16 -20.16 3.42
C PHE A 52 4.93 -19.15 4.54
N VAL A 53 3.71 -18.60 4.64
CA VAL A 53 3.34 -17.65 5.70
C VAL A 53 3.42 -18.31 7.07
N LEU A 54 2.89 -19.53 7.25
CA LEU A 54 2.98 -20.27 8.50
C LEU A 54 4.43 -20.52 8.91
N THR A 55 5.26 -20.97 7.97
CA THR A 55 6.68 -21.23 8.23
C THR A 55 7.40 -19.93 8.62
N SER A 56 7.13 -18.81 7.93
CA SER A 56 7.70 -17.51 8.25
C SER A 56 7.31 -17.02 9.65
N ILE A 57 6.04 -17.22 10.04
CA ILE A 57 5.56 -16.91 11.39
C ILE A 57 6.27 -17.77 12.44
N LEU A 58 6.40 -19.08 12.22
CA LEU A 58 7.09 -19.98 13.12
C LEU A 58 8.55 -19.59 13.32
N PHE A 59 9.27 -19.26 12.25
CA PHE A 59 10.66 -18.78 12.34
C PHE A 59 10.76 -17.47 13.13
N SER A 60 9.86 -16.53 12.86
CA SER A 60 9.83 -15.24 13.59
C SER A 60 9.54 -15.43 15.08
N LEU A 61 8.58 -16.28 15.43
CA LEU A 61 8.24 -16.60 16.82
C LEU A 61 9.37 -17.37 17.51
N SER A 62 10.04 -18.28 16.79
CA SER A 62 11.17 -19.04 17.33
C SER A 62 12.34 -18.12 17.72
N GLY A 63 12.70 -17.15 16.86
CA GLY A 63 13.73 -16.16 17.18
C GLY A 63 13.35 -15.30 18.38
N PHE A 64 12.12 -14.80 18.42
CA PHE A 64 11.61 -14.02 19.55
C PHE A 64 11.64 -14.79 20.88
N TYR A 65 11.25 -16.08 20.83
CA TYR A 65 11.24 -16.94 22.01
C TYR A 65 12.66 -17.31 22.45
N ALA A 66 13.56 -17.57 21.52
CA ALA A 66 14.96 -17.84 21.80
C ALA A 66 15.64 -16.64 22.50
N ASP A 67 15.41 -15.42 22.00
CA ASP A 67 15.90 -14.20 22.65
C ASP A 67 15.37 -14.05 24.07
N LEU A 68 14.06 -14.28 24.28
CA LEU A 68 13.47 -14.24 25.61
C LEU A 68 14.11 -15.25 26.57
N LEU A 69 14.31 -16.49 26.12
CA LEU A 69 14.94 -17.53 26.94
C LEU A 69 16.40 -17.19 27.28
N TRP A 70 17.11 -16.65 26.30
CA TRP A 70 18.50 -16.21 26.53
C TRP A 70 18.57 -15.10 27.58
N PHE A 71 17.79 -14.02 27.43
CA PHE A 71 17.74 -12.94 28.41
C PHE A 71 17.30 -13.43 29.81
N ARG A 72 16.40 -14.42 29.85
CA ARG A 72 15.96 -15.05 31.10
C ARG A 72 17.08 -15.86 31.76
N SER A 73 17.89 -16.59 30.98
CA SER A 73 18.98 -17.39 31.50
C SER A 73 20.12 -16.56 32.11
N VAL A 74 20.34 -15.35 31.60
CA VAL A 74 21.36 -14.41 32.11
C VAL A 74 20.80 -13.41 33.12
N GLY A 75 19.51 -13.49 33.49
CA GLY A 75 18.87 -12.64 34.51
C GLY A 75 18.54 -11.21 34.05
N PHE A 76 18.60 -10.90 32.77
CA PHE A 76 18.37 -9.55 32.20
C PHE A 76 17.04 -9.43 31.42
N VAL A 77 15.97 -10.01 31.94
CA VAL A 77 14.64 -9.95 31.31
C VAL A 77 14.13 -8.51 31.15
N ASP A 78 14.44 -7.65 32.12
CA ASP A 78 14.02 -6.24 32.10
C ASP A 78 14.62 -5.47 30.93
N VAL A 79 15.85 -5.80 30.51
CA VAL A 79 16.50 -5.19 29.34
C VAL A 79 15.79 -5.59 28.07
N TRP A 80 15.41 -6.87 27.96
CA TRP A 80 14.64 -7.37 26.82
C TRP A 80 13.26 -6.71 26.75
N GLN A 81 12.54 -6.65 27.88
CA GLN A 81 11.24 -5.97 27.95
C GLN A 81 11.34 -4.49 27.57
N THR A 82 12.31 -3.76 28.12
CA THR A 82 12.51 -2.34 27.81
C THR A 82 12.77 -2.13 26.34
N SER A 83 13.62 -2.96 25.71
CA SER A 83 13.90 -2.88 24.27
C SER A 83 12.66 -3.20 23.43
N LEU A 84 11.89 -4.22 23.83
CA LEU A 84 10.67 -4.63 23.14
C LEU A 84 9.59 -3.54 23.18
N PHE A 85 9.27 -3.05 24.39
CA PHE A 85 8.26 -1.98 24.54
C PHE A 85 8.68 -0.71 23.84
N THR A 86 9.97 -0.35 23.87
CA THR A 86 10.49 0.80 23.13
C THR A 86 10.28 0.63 21.62
N LYS A 87 10.60 -0.54 21.07
CA LYS A 87 10.36 -0.83 19.64
C LYS A 87 8.88 -0.75 19.27
N ILE A 88 7.98 -1.32 20.10
CA ILE A 88 6.52 -1.25 19.89
C ILE A 88 6.05 0.19 19.92
N TYR A 89 6.48 0.96 20.92
CA TYR A 89 6.12 2.37 21.05
C TYR A 89 6.54 3.19 19.83
N LEU A 90 7.79 3.02 19.39
CA LEU A 90 8.31 3.70 18.21
C LEU A 90 7.63 3.23 16.92
N PHE A 91 7.33 1.93 16.80
CA PHE A 91 6.56 1.40 15.68
C PHE A 91 5.21 2.11 15.52
N ILE A 92 4.46 2.19 16.61
CA ILE A 92 3.16 2.85 16.61
C ILE A 92 3.30 4.35 16.35
N GLY A 93 4.21 5.03 17.04
CA GLY A 93 4.40 6.47 16.94
C GLY A 93 4.81 6.92 15.53
N PHE A 94 5.90 6.37 15.01
CA PHE A 94 6.39 6.71 13.67
C PHE A 94 5.45 6.21 12.56
N GLY A 95 4.86 5.02 12.74
CA GLY A 95 3.90 4.46 11.80
C GLY A 95 2.66 5.32 11.68
N LEU A 96 2.01 5.67 12.80
CA LEU A 96 0.81 6.52 12.80
C LEU A 96 1.11 7.92 12.29
N ALA A 97 2.18 8.55 12.74
CA ALA A 97 2.54 9.90 12.32
C ALA A 97 2.75 9.98 10.80
N THR A 98 3.57 9.08 10.24
CA THR A 98 3.83 9.04 8.80
C THR A 98 2.58 8.71 8.00
N ALA A 99 1.81 7.69 8.41
CA ALA A 99 0.59 7.29 7.72
C ALA A 99 -0.46 8.40 7.76
N ALA A 100 -0.61 9.11 8.89
CA ALA A 100 -1.54 10.23 9.01
C ALA A 100 -1.12 11.41 8.11
N ILE A 101 0.16 11.80 8.11
CA ILE A 101 0.68 12.90 7.29
C ILE A 101 0.45 12.61 5.80
N ILE A 102 0.83 11.42 5.33
CA ILE A 102 0.71 11.07 3.91
C ILE A 102 -0.76 10.92 3.51
N SER A 103 -1.59 10.25 4.33
CA SER A 103 -3.01 10.08 4.04
C SER A 103 -3.77 11.40 4.04
N LEU A 104 -3.46 12.30 4.97
CA LEU A 104 -4.02 13.65 5.00
C LEU A 104 -3.61 14.44 3.74
N ASN A 105 -2.36 14.34 3.34
CA ASN A 105 -1.86 15.00 2.13
C ASN A 105 -2.58 14.50 0.87
N ILE A 106 -2.72 13.18 0.72
CA ILE A 106 -3.50 12.55 -0.37
C ILE A 106 -4.95 13.05 -0.33
N TYR A 107 -5.59 13.06 0.84
CA TYR A 107 -6.96 13.53 0.99
C TYR A 107 -7.12 15.00 0.56
N LEU A 108 -6.19 15.87 0.97
CA LEU A 108 -6.20 17.30 0.60
C LEU A 108 -5.95 17.48 -0.91
N ALA A 109 -5.06 16.69 -1.51
CA ALA A 109 -4.80 16.71 -2.94
C ALA A 109 -6.05 16.34 -3.74
N PHE A 110 -6.76 15.27 -3.34
CA PHE A 110 -8.03 14.91 -3.97
C PHE A 110 -9.11 15.97 -3.82
N ARG A 111 -9.22 16.61 -2.64
CA ARG A 111 -10.25 17.64 -2.38
C ARG A 111 -10.04 18.91 -3.17
N LYS A 112 -8.77 19.28 -3.45
CA LYS A 112 -8.42 20.52 -4.16
C LYS A 112 -8.29 20.32 -5.68
N ARG A 113 -8.51 19.13 -6.21
CA ARG A 113 -8.48 18.88 -7.65
C ARG A 113 -9.57 19.67 -8.36
N PRO A 114 -9.26 20.51 -9.36
CA PRO A 114 -10.27 21.15 -10.17
C PRO A 114 -11.05 20.06 -10.92
N VAL A 115 -12.38 20.05 -10.77
CA VAL A 115 -13.26 19.15 -11.51
C VAL A 115 -13.32 19.65 -12.95
N TYR A 116 -12.41 19.16 -13.79
CA TYR A 116 -12.55 19.36 -15.23
C TYR A 116 -13.67 18.40 -15.70
N VAL A 117 -14.85 18.93 -15.91
CA VAL A 117 -15.97 18.19 -16.49
C VAL A 117 -15.88 18.36 -18.00
N PRO A 118 -15.40 17.37 -18.77
CA PRO A 118 -15.55 17.41 -20.22
C PRO A 118 -17.06 17.31 -20.51
N VAL A 119 -17.61 18.29 -21.22
CA VAL A 119 -18.99 18.33 -21.68
C VAL A 119 -19.10 17.38 -22.88
N SER A 120 -19.12 16.07 -22.65
CA SER A 120 -19.33 15.06 -23.69
C SER A 120 -20.20 13.92 -23.18
N VAL A 121 -20.95 13.34 -24.10
CA VAL A 121 -21.91 12.23 -23.89
C VAL A 121 -21.25 10.98 -23.21
N GLU A 122 -19.93 10.90 -23.18
CA GLU A 122 -19.15 9.88 -22.47
C GLU A 122 -19.13 10.08 -20.93
N ALA A 123 -19.56 11.25 -20.45
CA ALA A 123 -19.58 11.57 -19.03
C ALA A 123 -20.53 10.66 -18.22
N ASP A 124 -21.64 10.23 -18.82
CA ASP A 124 -22.65 9.39 -18.15
C ASP A 124 -22.13 7.96 -17.85
N ASN A 125 -21.28 7.44 -18.72
CA ASN A 125 -20.61 6.15 -18.49
C ASN A 125 -19.54 6.26 -17.41
N LEU A 126 -18.82 7.38 -17.34
CA LEU A 126 -17.81 7.65 -16.31
C LEU A 126 -18.43 7.83 -14.91
N GLU A 127 -19.63 8.40 -14.80
CA GLU A 127 -20.32 8.51 -13.51
C GLU A 127 -20.74 7.14 -12.97
N ARG A 128 -21.21 6.24 -13.81
CA ARG A 128 -21.54 4.85 -13.42
C ARG A 128 -20.30 4.09 -12.94
N TYR A 129 -19.15 4.26 -13.61
CA TYR A 129 -17.88 3.69 -13.17
C TYR A 129 -17.40 4.29 -11.84
N ARG A 130 -17.57 5.59 -11.65
CA ARG A 130 -17.23 6.27 -10.37
C ARG A 130 -18.07 5.73 -9.21
N ALA A 131 -19.36 5.54 -9.38
CA ALA A 131 -20.24 5.01 -8.34
C ALA A 131 -19.87 3.56 -7.94
N GLN A 132 -19.43 2.73 -8.90
CA GLN A 132 -18.97 1.37 -8.61
C GLN A 132 -17.58 1.33 -7.96
N LEU A 133 -16.74 2.36 -8.17
CA LEU A 133 -15.39 2.44 -7.61
C LEU A 133 -15.37 3.07 -6.20
N GLU A 134 -16.45 3.70 -5.74
CA GLU A 134 -16.50 4.38 -4.46
C GLU A 134 -16.25 3.46 -3.25
N PRO A 135 -16.84 2.25 -3.14
CA PRO A 135 -16.52 1.31 -2.09
C PRO A 135 -15.08 0.78 -2.19
N ILE A 136 -14.58 0.58 -3.41
CA ILE A 136 -13.21 0.13 -3.67
C ILE A 136 -12.21 1.22 -3.27
N ARG A 137 -12.52 2.49 -3.49
CA ARG A 137 -11.67 3.63 -3.10
C ARG A 137 -11.47 3.70 -1.59
N ARG A 138 -12.53 3.49 -0.79
CA ARG A 138 -12.41 3.46 0.68
C ARG A 138 -11.53 2.31 1.14
N LEU A 139 -11.74 1.13 0.59
CA LEU A 139 -10.92 -0.03 0.92
C LEU A 139 -9.46 0.16 0.51
N ALA A 140 -9.23 0.73 -0.68
CA ALA A 140 -7.88 1.05 -1.17
C ALA A 140 -7.18 2.09 -0.28
N SER A 141 -7.88 3.15 0.18
CA SER A 141 -7.29 4.15 1.06
C SER A 141 -6.91 3.57 2.43
N ILE A 142 -7.74 2.68 2.99
CA ILE A 142 -7.40 1.95 4.21
C ILE A 142 -6.20 1.02 3.98
N GLY A 143 -6.17 0.32 2.85
CA GLY A 143 -5.05 -0.54 2.49
C GLY A 143 -3.73 0.24 2.37
N ILE A 144 -3.75 1.38 1.68
CA ILE A 144 -2.59 2.27 1.55
C ILE A 144 -2.14 2.78 2.92
N PHE A 145 -3.08 3.21 3.78
CA PHE A 145 -2.77 3.64 5.13
C PHE A 145 -2.06 2.55 5.93
N LEU A 146 -2.58 1.32 5.90
CA LEU A 146 -1.99 0.19 6.63
C LEU A 146 -0.60 -0.20 6.11
N VAL A 147 -0.41 -0.14 4.79
CA VAL A 147 0.90 -0.39 4.17
C VAL A 147 1.91 0.66 4.61
N ILE A 148 1.56 1.94 4.53
CA ILE A 148 2.43 3.04 4.97
C ILE A 148 2.72 2.92 6.47
N PHE A 149 1.69 2.67 7.28
CA PHE A 149 1.82 2.45 8.72
C PHE A 149 2.83 1.34 9.06
N TYR A 150 2.71 0.20 8.38
CA TYR A 150 3.60 -0.93 8.62
C TYR A 150 5.05 -0.62 8.24
N PHE A 151 5.30 -0.09 7.05
CA PHE A 151 6.67 0.22 6.60
C PHE A 151 7.30 1.38 7.38
N ALA A 152 6.56 2.43 7.66
CA ALA A 152 7.05 3.55 8.47
C ALA A 152 7.27 3.13 9.92
N GLY A 153 6.38 2.30 10.48
CA GLY A 153 6.54 1.75 11.81
C GLY A 153 7.79 0.89 11.93
N THR A 154 8.02 -0.02 10.98
CA THR A 154 9.25 -0.85 10.97
C THR A 154 10.51 -0.02 10.81
N ALA A 155 10.49 1.05 10.00
CA ALA A 155 11.60 1.99 9.91
C ALA A 155 11.85 2.71 11.24
N GLY A 156 10.79 3.12 11.94
CA GLY A 156 10.85 3.79 13.22
C GLY A 156 11.45 2.93 14.34
N THR A 157 11.26 1.60 14.28
CA THR A 157 11.85 0.70 15.28
C THR A 157 13.37 0.74 15.30
N ARG A 158 14.03 1.16 14.21
CA ARG A 158 15.50 1.25 14.14
C ARG A 158 16.07 2.30 15.08
N PHE A 159 15.27 3.26 15.51
CA PHE A 159 15.70 4.35 16.39
C PHE A 159 15.59 4.01 17.88
N TRP A 160 15.33 2.74 18.25
CA TRP A 160 15.12 2.35 19.64
C TRP A 160 16.33 2.64 20.55
N GLN A 161 17.57 2.46 20.07
CA GLN A 161 18.79 2.75 20.83
C GLN A 161 18.96 4.26 21.05
N GLN A 162 18.82 5.06 19.98
CA GLN A 162 18.91 6.53 20.05
C GLN A 162 17.84 7.09 21.00
N TRP A 163 16.63 6.52 20.97
CA TRP A 163 15.55 6.90 21.88
C TRP A 163 15.89 6.61 23.34
N LEU A 164 16.41 5.42 23.66
CA LEU A 164 16.80 5.06 25.03
C LEU A 164 17.97 5.89 25.52
N LEU A 165 18.98 6.15 24.69
CA LEU A 165 20.11 7.03 25.02
C LEU A 165 19.65 8.47 25.25
N PHE A 166 18.75 8.98 24.40
CA PHE A 166 18.18 10.32 24.56
C PHE A 166 17.41 10.47 25.88
N ARG A 167 16.59 9.48 26.22
CA ARG A 167 15.75 9.50 27.42
C ARG A 167 16.56 9.38 28.72
N ASN A 168 17.63 8.65 28.68
CA ASN A 168 18.49 8.37 29.86
C ASN A 168 19.83 9.11 29.76
N SER A 169 19.86 10.27 29.07
CA SER A 169 21.09 11.06 28.95
C SER A 169 21.53 11.59 30.31
N THR A 170 22.83 11.43 30.62
CA THR A 170 23.49 11.99 31.79
C THR A 170 24.61 12.91 31.35
N ASP A 171 24.79 14.03 32.04
CA ASP A 171 25.81 15.00 31.70
C ASP A 171 27.20 14.47 32.14
N PHE A 172 28.22 14.70 31.30
CA PHE A 172 29.60 14.28 31.59
C PHE A 172 30.39 15.34 32.41
N GLY A 173 29.84 16.55 32.52
CA GLY A 173 30.49 17.67 33.19
C GLY A 173 31.66 18.26 32.40
N GLN A 174 31.84 17.90 31.14
CA GLN A 174 32.83 18.44 30.22
C GLN A 174 32.16 19.19 29.09
N VAL A 175 32.52 20.44 28.90
CA VAL A 175 31.95 21.34 27.91
C VAL A 175 32.86 21.38 26.68
N ASP A 176 32.25 21.25 25.49
CA ASP A 176 32.93 21.43 24.22
C ASP A 176 33.36 22.89 24.05
N PRO A 177 34.63 23.17 23.76
CA PRO A 177 35.13 24.55 23.64
C PRO A 177 34.52 25.34 22.48
N GLN A 178 34.04 24.65 21.42
CA GLN A 178 33.53 25.30 20.22
C GLN A 178 32.03 25.68 20.34
N PHE A 179 31.25 24.78 20.91
CA PHE A 179 29.79 24.95 20.97
C PHE A 179 29.26 25.32 22.34
N GLY A 180 30.11 25.23 23.39
CA GLY A 180 29.71 25.51 24.76
C GLY A 180 28.67 24.52 25.32
N LEU A 181 28.53 23.36 24.73
CA LEU A 181 27.60 22.30 25.11
C LEU A 181 28.35 21.17 25.81
N ASP A 182 27.70 20.52 26.78
CA ASP A 182 28.25 19.30 27.37
C ASP A 182 28.47 18.21 26.32
N ILE A 183 29.56 17.48 26.37
CA ILE A 183 29.91 16.44 25.41
C ILE A 183 28.84 15.34 25.36
N SER A 184 28.09 15.11 26.43
CA SER A 184 26.95 14.19 26.49
C SER A 184 25.85 14.52 25.46
N PHE A 185 25.70 15.81 25.13
CA PHE A 185 24.73 16.22 24.08
C PHE A 185 25.03 15.55 22.73
N PHE A 186 26.29 15.54 22.33
CA PHE A 186 26.71 14.95 21.07
C PHE A 186 26.58 13.43 21.07
N ALA A 187 26.78 12.78 22.22
CA ALA A 187 26.70 11.34 22.37
C ALA A 187 25.24 10.82 22.46
N PHE A 188 24.38 11.53 23.20
CA PHE A 188 23.05 11.02 23.55
C PHE A 188 21.90 11.73 22.87
N LYS A 189 21.97 13.06 22.72
CA LYS A 189 20.85 13.87 22.21
C LYS A 189 20.92 14.07 20.71
N LEU A 190 22.09 14.40 20.19
CA LEU A 190 22.29 14.70 18.78
C LEU A 190 21.87 13.56 17.83
N PRO A 191 22.20 12.27 18.09
CA PRO A 191 21.78 11.18 17.20
C PRO A 191 20.27 11.05 17.09
N MET A 192 19.52 11.34 18.16
CA MET A 192 18.06 11.32 18.12
C MET A 192 17.50 12.49 17.29
N TYR A 193 18.06 13.69 17.44
CA TYR A 193 17.66 14.84 16.61
C TYR A 193 17.93 14.60 15.13
N GLN A 194 19.08 14.03 14.79
CA GLN A 194 19.42 13.66 13.42
C GLN A 194 18.42 12.62 12.85
N ALA A 195 18.07 11.62 13.65
CA ALA A 195 17.07 10.61 13.27
C ALA A 195 15.70 11.23 13.03
N LEU A 196 15.23 12.14 13.87
CA LEU A 196 13.95 12.85 13.72
C LEU A 196 13.93 13.74 12.48
N ILE A 197 15.02 14.49 12.23
CA ILE A 197 15.15 15.34 11.05
C ILE A 197 15.14 14.49 9.78
N GLY A 198 15.93 13.41 9.75
CA GLY A 198 15.98 12.48 8.62
C GLY A 198 14.63 11.83 8.34
N TRP A 199 13.93 11.40 9.38
CA TRP A 199 12.56 10.88 9.27
C TRP A 199 11.58 11.95 8.75
N GLY A 200 11.65 13.18 9.27
CA GLY A 200 10.78 14.28 8.86
C GLY A 200 10.96 14.61 7.37
N ILE A 201 12.21 14.77 6.92
CA ILE A 201 12.53 15.01 5.51
C ILE A 201 12.00 13.89 4.62
N SER A 202 12.26 12.63 4.99
CA SER A 202 11.78 11.46 4.24
C SER A 202 10.26 11.43 4.15
N THR A 203 9.56 11.75 5.24
CA THR A 203 8.09 11.80 5.29
C THR A 203 7.54 12.90 4.37
N ILE A 204 8.16 14.09 4.38
CA ILE A 204 7.77 15.21 3.51
C ILE A 204 7.97 14.85 2.03
N VAL A 205 9.13 14.27 1.68
CA VAL A 205 9.41 13.85 0.30
C VAL A 205 8.39 12.81 -0.16
N LEU A 206 8.09 11.81 0.65
CA LEU A 206 7.08 10.81 0.33
C LEU A 206 5.68 11.44 0.20
N ALA A 207 5.33 12.41 1.03
CA ALA A 207 4.05 13.11 0.94
C ALA A 207 3.94 13.93 -0.36
N ILE A 208 5.02 14.57 -0.81
CA ILE A 208 5.06 15.30 -2.08
C ILE A 208 4.89 14.33 -3.26
N ILE A 209 5.63 13.22 -3.27
CA ILE A 209 5.51 12.18 -4.31
C ILE A 209 4.08 11.63 -4.35
N ALA A 210 3.50 11.32 -3.20
CA ALA A 210 2.13 10.82 -3.10
C ALA A 210 1.10 11.85 -3.61
N ALA A 211 1.30 13.14 -3.32
CA ALA A 211 0.43 14.21 -3.85
C ALA A 211 0.57 14.39 -5.36
N ALA A 212 1.77 14.26 -5.90
CA ALA A 212 2.02 14.37 -7.34
C ALA A 212 1.44 13.18 -8.14
N ALA A 213 1.28 12.02 -7.51
CA ALA A 213 0.69 10.83 -8.11
C ALA A 213 -0.86 10.87 -8.15
N VAL A 214 -1.48 11.83 -7.48
CA VAL A 214 -2.95 12.01 -7.36
C VAL A 214 -3.48 13.03 -8.35
#